data_7fb434e8861cdc4fd559c9da15dde0a9
#
_entry.id   7fb434e8861cdc4fd559c9da15dde0a9
#
_cell.length_a   1.000
_cell.length_b   1.000
_cell.length_c   1.000
_cell.angle_alpha   90.00
_cell.angle_beta   90.00
_cell.angle_gamma   90.00
#
_symmetry.space_group_name_H-M   'P 1'
#
loop_
_entity.id
_entity.type
_entity.pdbx_description
1 polymer ?
#
loop_
_entity_poly.entity_id
_entity_poly.type
_entity_poly.pdbx_seq_one_letter_code
_entity_poly.pdbx_strand_id
1 'polypeptide(L)'
;MNVRRVLEPLYERYLLMQCTQIPTHIAIIQDGNRRFAKKTGIDVAKGHRAGADKTEEMLDWAHDLGIRYITVYSFSTENFNRAEKEIRELFELFKEKFIHTISDERVIRYRIRIQMVGDRSLLPEDLRTAVEAAEEATKDHDGFTLSVALAYGGRNEIVLAAREIVSAVREGKITPSAIDIQMVESHLHEGKEIPPVDLIIRTGNEYRTSNFLPWLANGHESAVYFCAPYWPLFRKIDLLRAIRIYDQRLSAKVH
;
A
#
# COMPACT_ATOMS: atom_id res chain seq x y z
N MET A 1 18.57 -6.04 31.37
CA MET A 1 18.58 -6.63 30.01
C MET A 1 17.13 -6.78 29.56
N ASN A 2 16.73 -6.17 28.45
CA ASN A 2 15.32 -6.16 28.05
C ASN A 2 14.98 -7.55 27.46
N VAL A 3 14.29 -8.41 28.22
CA VAL A 3 13.91 -9.78 27.86
C VAL A 3 13.27 -9.84 26.46
N ARG A 4 12.55 -8.79 26.09
CA ARG A 4 11.92 -8.64 24.78
C ARG A 4 12.93 -8.66 23.63
N ARG A 5 14.12 -8.02 23.81
CA ARG A 5 15.19 -7.96 22.80
C ARG A 5 15.80 -9.32 22.48
N VAL A 6 15.76 -10.25 23.42
CA VAL A 6 16.30 -11.61 23.23
C VAL A 6 15.24 -12.56 22.68
N LEU A 7 13.98 -12.42 23.10
CA LEU A 7 12.90 -13.32 22.69
C LEU A 7 12.31 -12.97 21.32
N GLU A 8 12.36 -11.70 20.90
CA GLU A 8 11.77 -11.24 19.63
C GLU A 8 12.40 -11.93 18.41
N PRO A 9 13.74 -12.02 18.26
CA PRO A 9 14.36 -12.73 17.14
C PRO A 9 14.06 -14.24 17.12
N LEU A 10 13.97 -14.88 18.28
CA LEU A 10 13.59 -16.30 18.37
C LEU A 10 12.15 -16.54 17.92
N TYR A 11 11.27 -15.62 18.32
CA TYR A 11 9.86 -15.68 17.93
C TYR A 11 9.66 -15.36 16.44
N GLU A 12 10.43 -14.43 15.86
CA GLU A 12 10.46 -14.18 14.41
C GLU A 12 10.85 -15.44 13.64
N ARG A 13 11.94 -16.10 14.07
CA ARG A 13 12.38 -17.35 13.44
C ARG A 13 11.32 -18.45 13.54
N TYR A 14 10.66 -18.56 14.69
CA TYR A 14 9.55 -19.50 14.85
C TYR A 14 8.40 -19.20 13.89
N LEU A 15 7.99 -17.93 13.77
CA LEU A 15 6.94 -17.53 12.84
C LEU A 15 7.33 -17.78 11.38
N LEU A 16 8.57 -17.49 11.00
CA LEU A 16 9.09 -17.78 9.66
C LEU A 16 8.99 -19.26 9.30
N MET A 17 9.31 -20.15 10.23
CA MET A 17 9.16 -21.60 10.01
C MET A 17 7.69 -22.04 9.83
N GLN A 18 6.75 -21.26 10.29
CA GLN A 18 5.31 -21.52 10.14
C GLN A 18 4.70 -20.90 8.87
N CYS A 19 5.43 -20.02 8.18
CA CYS A 19 4.99 -19.38 6.95
C CYS A 19 5.55 -20.17 5.76
N THR A 20 4.79 -21.15 5.25
CA THR A 20 5.18 -21.98 4.11
C THR A 20 4.82 -21.32 2.78
N GLN A 21 3.79 -20.49 2.79
CA GLN A 21 3.32 -19.71 1.65
C GLN A 21 3.49 -18.22 1.95
N ILE A 22 4.26 -17.53 1.11
CA ILE A 22 4.43 -16.08 1.20
C ILE A 22 3.51 -15.41 0.18
N PRO A 23 2.72 -14.38 0.57
CA PRO A 23 1.88 -13.66 -0.37
C PRO A 23 2.73 -12.95 -1.41
N THR A 24 2.29 -12.98 -2.67
CA THR A 24 2.95 -12.26 -3.76
C THR A 24 2.66 -10.76 -3.67
N HIS A 25 1.43 -10.39 -3.30
CA HIS A 25 0.98 -9.01 -3.16
C HIS A 25 0.38 -8.76 -1.77
N ILE A 26 0.97 -7.82 -1.03
CA ILE A 26 0.41 -7.32 0.23
C ILE A 26 -0.09 -5.89 0.07
N ALA A 27 -1.26 -5.60 0.63
CA ALA A 27 -1.84 -4.26 0.67
C ALA A 27 -1.95 -3.79 2.14
N ILE A 28 -1.47 -2.59 2.45
CA ILE A 28 -1.32 -2.13 3.83
C ILE A 28 -2.07 -0.82 4.05
N ILE A 29 -3.03 -0.84 4.97
CA ILE A 29 -3.70 0.36 5.48
C ILE A 29 -2.93 0.86 6.70
N GLN A 30 -2.16 1.93 6.50
CA GLN A 30 -1.20 2.51 7.45
C GLN A 30 -1.91 3.38 8.48
N ASP A 31 -2.77 2.77 9.29
CA ASP A 31 -3.60 3.51 10.25
C ASP A 31 -2.92 3.68 11.62
N GLY A 32 -3.15 4.84 12.22
CA GLY A 32 -2.75 5.13 13.58
C GLY A 32 -1.70 6.23 13.76
N ASN A 33 -1.17 6.87 12.71
CA ASN A 33 -0.14 7.92 12.82
C ASN A 33 -0.57 9.09 13.74
N ARG A 34 -1.79 9.60 13.57
CA ARG A 34 -2.37 10.66 14.42
C ARG A 34 -2.56 10.21 15.86
N ARG A 35 -3.06 9.00 16.06
CA ARG A 35 -3.28 8.41 17.39
C ARG A 35 -1.95 8.14 18.10
N PHE A 36 -0.93 7.71 17.36
CA PHE A 36 0.43 7.57 17.86
C PHE A 36 0.97 8.93 18.32
N ALA A 37 0.88 9.98 17.49
CA ALA A 37 1.32 11.32 17.84
C ALA A 37 0.66 11.82 19.13
N LYS A 38 -0.69 11.71 19.23
CA LYS A 38 -1.44 12.10 20.43
C LYS A 38 -0.98 11.33 21.65
N LYS A 39 -0.78 10.00 21.55
CA LYS A 39 -0.39 9.14 22.67
C LYS A 39 1.02 9.43 23.18
N THR A 40 1.93 9.83 22.28
CA THR A 40 3.34 10.13 22.61
C THR A 40 3.59 11.60 22.90
N GLY A 41 2.58 12.46 22.76
CA GLY A 41 2.71 13.91 23.01
C GLY A 41 3.54 14.67 21.96
N ILE A 42 3.66 14.11 20.74
CA ILE A 42 4.36 14.77 19.65
C ILE A 42 3.37 15.40 18.65
N ASP A 43 3.88 16.29 17.80
CA ASP A 43 3.09 16.89 16.74
C ASP A 43 2.60 15.84 15.73
N VAL A 44 1.43 16.08 15.12
CA VAL A 44 0.81 15.19 14.13
C VAL A 44 1.72 14.99 12.92
N ALA A 45 2.38 16.04 12.45
CA ALA A 45 3.35 15.95 11.36
C ALA A 45 4.51 14.98 11.67
N LYS A 46 5.02 15.00 12.92
CA LYS A 46 6.03 14.03 13.37
C LYS A 46 5.49 12.61 13.42
N GLY A 47 4.21 12.44 13.76
CA GLY A 47 3.54 11.13 13.72
C GLY A 47 3.43 10.58 12.30
N HIS A 48 3.12 11.43 11.32
CA HIS A 48 3.09 11.05 9.90
C HIS A 48 4.48 10.72 9.37
N ARG A 49 5.52 11.49 9.75
CA ARG A 49 6.91 11.20 9.39
C ARG A 49 7.37 9.84 9.95
N ALA A 50 7.09 9.56 11.22
CA ALA A 50 7.39 8.26 11.82
C ALA A 50 6.67 7.09 11.09
N GLY A 51 5.47 7.34 10.56
CA GLY A 51 4.77 6.37 9.70
C GLY A 51 5.45 6.17 8.34
N ALA A 52 5.96 7.22 7.73
CA ALA A 52 6.71 7.14 6.48
C ALA A 52 8.03 6.37 6.67
N ASP A 53 8.77 6.67 7.75
CA ASP A 53 10.01 5.95 8.11
C ASP A 53 9.74 4.46 8.37
N LYS A 54 8.58 4.13 8.97
CA LYS A 54 8.14 2.73 9.14
C LYS A 54 7.85 2.04 7.80
N THR A 55 7.35 2.77 6.82
CA THR A 55 7.17 2.22 5.47
C THR A 55 8.52 1.82 4.87
N GLU A 56 9.52 2.66 4.99
CA GLU A 56 10.87 2.37 4.52
C GLU A 56 11.49 1.14 5.22
N GLU A 57 11.33 1.04 6.55
CA GLU A 57 11.80 -0.14 7.30
C GLU A 57 11.08 -1.43 6.85
N MET A 58 9.80 -1.34 6.52
CA MET A 58 9.02 -2.48 6.05
C MET A 58 9.48 -2.97 4.66
N LEU A 59 10.05 -2.10 3.80
CA LEU A 59 10.59 -2.52 2.50
C LEU A 59 11.72 -3.54 2.63
N ASP A 60 12.59 -3.39 3.65
CA ASP A 60 13.65 -4.37 3.94
C ASP A 60 13.05 -5.73 4.30
N TRP A 61 12.00 -5.75 5.13
CA TRP A 61 11.35 -7.01 5.51
C TRP A 61 10.65 -7.69 4.33
N ALA A 62 10.01 -6.89 3.47
CA ALA A 62 9.32 -7.40 2.29
C ALA A 62 10.28 -7.99 1.27
N HIS A 63 11.43 -7.33 1.04
CA HIS A 63 12.51 -7.84 0.21
C HIS A 63 13.03 -9.19 0.74
N ASP A 64 13.36 -9.26 2.05
CA ASP A 64 13.86 -10.47 2.71
C ASP A 64 12.89 -11.65 2.60
N LEU A 65 11.59 -11.37 2.58
CA LEU A 65 10.52 -12.37 2.48
C LEU A 65 10.17 -12.76 1.04
N GLY A 66 10.72 -12.07 0.04
CA GLY A 66 10.46 -12.32 -1.37
C GLY A 66 9.09 -11.83 -1.86
N ILE A 67 8.48 -10.85 -1.17
CA ILE A 67 7.22 -10.22 -1.58
C ILE A 67 7.47 -9.40 -2.85
N ARG A 68 6.59 -9.56 -3.86
CA ARG A 68 6.79 -8.94 -5.19
C ARG A 68 6.02 -7.65 -5.38
N TYR A 69 4.89 -7.47 -4.68
CA TYR A 69 4.05 -6.28 -4.81
C TYR A 69 3.60 -5.81 -3.43
N ILE A 70 3.72 -4.52 -3.23
CA ILE A 70 3.28 -3.86 -2.01
C ILE A 70 2.44 -2.65 -2.40
N THR A 71 1.21 -2.57 -1.89
CA THR A 71 0.38 -1.37 -2.04
C THR A 71 0.14 -0.76 -0.66
N VAL A 72 0.55 0.49 -0.47
CA VAL A 72 0.36 1.23 0.79
C VAL A 72 -0.71 2.29 0.66
N TYR A 73 -1.69 2.31 1.57
CA TYR A 73 -2.74 3.32 1.61
C TYR A 73 -2.28 4.53 2.39
N SER A 74 -1.71 5.51 1.70
CA SER A 74 -1.07 6.66 2.34
C SER A 74 -2.02 7.86 2.47
N PHE A 75 -2.91 8.10 1.47
CA PHE A 75 -3.86 9.21 1.52
C PHE A 75 -5.15 8.86 0.75
N SER A 76 -6.28 8.76 1.48
CA SER A 76 -7.57 8.48 0.87
C SER A 76 -8.28 9.75 0.40
N THR A 77 -9.26 9.62 -0.51
CA THR A 77 -10.15 10.74 -0.89
C THR A 77 -10.88 11.34 0.29
N GLU A 78 -11.22 10.55 1.31
CA GLU A 78 -11.86 11.03 2.55
C GLU A 78 -10.91 11.89 3.40
N ASN A 79 -9.59 11.77 3.21
CA ASN A 79 -8.61 12.56 3.95
C ASN A 79 -8.59 14.05 3.55
N PHE A 80 -9.16 14.42 2.41
CA PHE A 80 -9.37 15.82 2.05
C PHE A 80 -10.31 16.58 3.00
N ASN A 81 -11.06 15.86 3.85
CA ASN A 81 -11.86 16.47 4.92
C ASN A 81 -11.05 16.84 6.18
N ARG A 82 -9.73 16.62 6.19
CA ARG A 82 -8.86 17.00 7.31
C ARG A 82 -8.57 18.50 7.28
N ALA A 83 -8.00 19.01 8.37
CA ALA A 83 -7.56 20.41 8.42
C ALA A 83 -6.55 20.69 7.29
N GLU A 84 -6.72 21.82 6.60
CA GLU A 84 -5.91 22.21 5.45
C GLU A 84 -4.40 22.22 5.76
N LYS A 85 -4.01 22.64 6.98
CA LYS A 85 -2.63 22.58 7.45
C LYS A 85 -2.09 21.15 7.44
N GLU A 86 -2.85 20.17 7.95
CA GLU A 86 -2.44 18.76 7.97
C GLU A 86 -2.28 18.21 6.54
N ILE A 87 -3.19 18.58 5.63
CA ILE A 87 -3.11 18.16 4.22
C ILE A 87 -1.84 18.70 3.56
N ARG A 88 -1.53 19.99 3.74
CA ARG A 88 -0.30 20.59 3.21
C ARG A 88 0.95 19.91 3.75
N GLU A 89 1.01 19.67 5.07
CA GLU A 89 2.15 18.99 5.71
C GLU A 89 2.32 17.55 5.19
N LEU A 90 1.23 16.85 4.92
CA LEU A 90 1.26 15.51 4.32
C LEU A 90 1.75 15.54 2.88
N PHE A 91 1.29 16.49 2.06
CA PHE A 91 1.72 16.59 0.67
C PHE A 91 3.19 16.98 0.56
N GLU A 92 3.69 17.87 1.43
CA GLU A 92 5.13 18.15 1.53
C GLU A 92 5.94 16.90 1.93
N LEU A 93 5.44 16.13 2.90
CA LEU A 93 6.09 14.87 3.30
C LEU A 93 6.11 13.86 2.13
N PHE A 94 5.02 13.69 1.39
CA PHE A 94 4.99 12.79 0.25
C PHE A 94 5.94 13.26 -0.85
N LYS A 95 5.95 14.54 -1.18
CA LYS A 95 6.90 15.14 -2.13
C LYS A 95 8.35 14.85 -1.74
N GLU A 96 8.72 15.13 -0.48
CA GLU A 96 10.04 14.82 0.06
C GLU A 96 10.39 13.33 -0.11
N LYS A 97 9.47 12.43 0.24
CA LYS A 97 9.70 10.98 0.15
C LYS A 97 9.83 10.50 -1.29
N PHE A 98 9.01 10.98 -2.24
CA PHE A 98 9.17 10.63 -3.66
C PHE A 98 10.49 11.13 -4.24
N ILE A 99 10.92 12.35 -3.93
CA ILE A 99 12.23 12.85 -4.34
C ILE A 99 13.36 11.99 -3.75
N HIS A 100 13.24 11.62 -2.46
CA HIS A 100 14.25 10.78 -1.78
C HIS A 100 14.39 9.40 -2.43
N THR A 101 13.28 8.76 -2.89
CA THR A 101 13.34 7.42 -3.48
C THR A 101 14.26 7.33 -4.69
N ILE A 102 14.48 8.42 -5.44
CA ILE A 102 15.34 8.44 -6.62
C ILE A 102 16.80 8.09 -6.28
N SER A 103 17.25 8.47 -5.07
CA SER A 103 18.63 8.24 -4.60
C SER A 103 18.71 7.30 -3.39
N ASP A 104 17.61 6.73 -2.94
CA ASP A 104 17.59 5.80 -1.80
C ASP A 104 18.32 4.50 -2.16
N GLU A 105 19.35 4.17 -1.38
CA GLU A 105 20.18 2.98 -1.59
C GLU A 105 19.36 1.67 -1.63
N ARG A 106 18.25 1.58 -0.87
CA ARG A 106 17.35 0.41 -0.88
C ARG A 106 16.59 0.30 -2.18
N VAL A 107 16.07 1.44 -2.70
CA VAL A 107 15.34 1.49 -3.97
C VAL A 107 16.25 1.03 -5.11
N ILE A 108 17.49 1.49 -5.13
CA ILE A 108 18.49 1.11 -6.15
C ILE A 108 18.92 -0.35 -5.95
N ARG A 109 19.31 -0.74 -4.73
CA ARG A 109 19.87 -2.06 -4.41
C ARG A 109 18.85 -3.18 -4.62
N TYR A 110 17.61 -2.97 -4.18
CA TYR A 110 16.53 -3.96 -4.30
C TYR A 110 15.76 -3.83 -5.61
N ARG A 111 16.15 -2.87 -6.46
CA ARG A 111 15.49 -2.56 -7.74
C ARG A 111 13.98 -2.40 -7.55
N ILE A 112 13.60 -1.51 -6.63
CA ILE A 112 12.19 -1.26 -6.31
C ILE A 112 11.59 -0.36 -7.38
N ARG A 113 10.54 -0.83 -8.06
CA ARG A 113 9.73 0.00 -8.94
C ARG A 113 8.72 0.79 -8.10
N ILE A 114 8.79 2.10 -8.19
CA ILE A 114 7.86 3.01 -7.50
C ILE A 114 6.74 3.39 -8.47
N GLN A 115 5.51 3.34 -7.99
CA GLN A 115 4.37 3.85 -8.75
C GLN A 115 3.31 4.43 -7.81
N MET A 116 2.58 5.45 -8.28
CA MET A 116 1.42 5.98 -7.59
C MET A 116 0.15 5.37 -8.17
N VAL A 117 -0.85 5.13 -7.32
CA VAL A 117 -2.22 4.82 -7.71
C VAL A 117 -3.19 5.80 -7.04
N GLY A 118 -4.22 6.23 -7.76
CA GLY A 118 -5.20 7.21 -7.29
C GLY A 118 -5.31 8.41 -8.24
N ASP A 119 -6.09 9.39 -7.87
CA ASP A 119 -6.43 10.51 -8.73
C ASP A 119 -5.35 11.59 -8.71
N ARG A 120 -4.48 11.62 -9.73
CA ARG A 120 -3.39 12.60 -9.88
C ARG A 120 -3.91 14.05 -10.02
N SER A 121 -5.12 14.21 -10.55
CA SER A 121 -5.70 15.56 -10.76
C SER A 121 -5.98 16.29 -9.43
N LEU A 122 -6.08 15.55 -8.33
CA LEU A 122 -6.29 16.07 -6.98
C LEU A 122 -4.99 16.47 -6.26
N LEU A 123 -3.82 16.18 -6.85
CA LEU A 123 -2.53 16.49 -6.25
C LEU A 123 -2.03 17.89 -6.68
N PRO A 124 -1.33 18.61 -5.79
CA PRO A 124 -0.54 19.79 -6.18
C PRO A 124 0.46 19.45 -7.28
N GLU A 125 0.73 20.43 -8.15
CA GLU A 125 1.61 20.23 -9.32
C GLU A 125 3.02 19.79 -8.94
N ASP A 126 3.59 20.37 -7.89
CA ASP A 126 4.93 20.05 -7.42
C ASP A 126 5.04 18.62 -6.85
N LEU A 127 4.00 18.12 -6.17
CA LEU A 127 3.92 16.72 -5.73
C LEU A 127 3.75 15.79 -6.94
N ARG A 128 2.89 16.15 -7.90
CA ARG A 128 2.71 15.35 -9.13
C ARG A 128 4.02 15.21 -9.90
N THR A 129 4.77 16.31 -10.07
CA THR A 129 6.09 16.30 -10.71
C THR A 129 7.08 15.39 -9.97
N ALA A 130 7.08 15.40 -8.63
CA ALA A 130 7.94 14.52 -7.83
C ALA A 130 7.57 13.03 -7.99
N VAL A 131 6.28 12.72 -8.06
CA VAL A 131 5.78 11.37 -8.34
C VAL A 131 6.24 10.90 -9.71
N GLU A 132 6.03 11.70 -10.75
CA GLU A 132 6.41 11.36 -12.14
C GLU A 132 7.91 11.15 -12.26
N ALA A 133 8.73 11.97 -11.60
CA ALA A 133 10.19 11.82 -11.58
C ALA A 133 10.62 10.51 -10.89
N ALA A 134 9.99 10.11 -9.78
CA ALA A 134 10.28 8.86 -9.11
C ALA A 134 9.86 7.63 -9.93
N GLU A 135 8.69 7.69 -10.57
CA GLU A 135 8.21 6.63 -11.47
C GLU A 135 9.16 6.45 -12.67
N GLU A 136 9.56 7.55 -13.32
CA GLU A 136 10.48 7.51 -14.45
C GLU A 136 11.86 6.98 -14.06
N ALA A 137 12.39 7.41 -12.91
CA ALA A 137 13.69 6.95 -12.41
C ALA A 137 13.72 5.46 -12.08
N THR A 138 12.57 4.86 -11.78
CA THR A 138 12.46 3.46 -11.32
C THR A 138 11.71 2.55 -12.30
N LYS A 139 11.33 3.03 -13.48
CA LYS A 139 10.49 2.29 -14.43
C LYS A 139 11.07 0.94 -14.88
N ASP A 140 12.42 0.86 -14.96
CA ASP A 140 13.15 -0.33 -15.38
C ASP A 140 13.59 -1.23 -14.21
N HIS A 141 13.12 -0.92 -12.99
CA HIS A 141 13.37 -1.75 -11.83
C HIS A 141 12.42 -2.96 -11.83
N ASP A 142 12.95 -4.14 -11.52
CA ASP A 142 12.27 -5.44 -11.61
C ASP A 142 12.35 -6.28 -10.32
N GLY A 143 12.89 -5.72 -9.25
CA GLY A 143 12.99 -6.38 -7.95
C GLY A 143 11.61 -6.63 -7.32
N PHE A 144 10.97 -5.58 -6.85
CA PHE A 144 9.56 -5.58 -6.47
C PHE A 144 8.92 -4.21 -6.69
N THR A 145 7.59 -4.17 -6.71
CA THR A 145 6.84 -2.93 -6.97
C THR A 145 6.23 -2.38 -5.68
N LEU A 146 6.49 -1.11 -5.38
CA LEU A 146 5.81 -0.35 -4.35
C LEU A 146 4.79 0.60 -4.99
N SER A 147 3.51 0.32 -4.78
CA SER A 147 2.39 1.17 -5.19
C SER A 147 1.96 2.05 -4.01
N VAL A 148 2.04 3.36 -4.18
CA VAL A 148 1.63 4.33 -3.16
C VAL A 148 0.25 4.88 -3.53
N ALA A 149 -0.78 4.50 -2.76
CA ALA A 149 -2.14 4.98 -2.98
C ALA A 149 -2.31 6.38 -2.36
N LEU A 150 -2.35 7.39 -3.25
CA LEU A 150 -2.54 8.82 -2.91
C LEU A 150 -3.80 9.35 -3.58
N ALA A 151 -4.55 10.18 -2.85
CA ALA A 151 -5.85 10.67 -3.32
C ALA A 151 -6.72 9.51 -3.86
N TYR A 152 -6.59 8.36 -3.20
CA TYR A 152 -7.17 7.11 -3.65
C TYR A 152 -8.53 6.84 -2.99
N GLY A 153 -9.46 6.32 -3.77
CA GLY A 153 -10.73 5.79 -3.29
C GLY A 153 -11.26 4.78 -4.28
N GLY A 154 -11.34 3.50 -3.90
CA GLY A 154 -11.66 2.41 -4.83
C GLY A 154 -13.02 2.57 -5.53
N ARG A 155 -14.03 3.14 -4.87
CA ARG A 155 -15.29 3.46 -5.53
C ARG A 155 -15.13 4.55 -6.59
N ASN A 156 -14.32 5.58 -6.29
CA ASN A 156 -14.02 6.64 -7.25
C ASN A 156 -13.25 6.10 -8.45
N GLU A 157 -12.28 5.24 -8.20
CA GLU A 157 -11.51 4.55 -9.24
C GLU A 157 -12.39 3.76 -10.20
N ILE A 158 -13.33 2.96 -9.68
CA ILE A 158 -14.31 2.21 -10.51
C ILE A 158 -15.16 3.16 -11.35
N VAL A 159 -15.58 4.30 -10.78
CA VAL A 159 -16.36 5.31 -11.52
C VAL A 159 -15.51 5.95 -12.63
N LEU A 160 -14.23 6.23 -12.39
CA LEU A 160 -13.32 6.78 -13.40
C LEU A 160 -13.12 5.78 -14.55
N ALA A 161 -12.82 4.52 -14.24
CA ALA A 161 -12.70 3.45 -15.24
C ALA A 161 -13.97 3.31 -16.08
N ALA A 162 -15.16 3.32 -15.44
CA ALA A 162 -16.44 3.26 -16.13
C ALA A 162 -16.63 4.47 -17.09
N ARG A 163 -16.23 5.68 -16.68
CA ARG A 163 -16.32 6.87 -17.56
C ARG A 163 -15.40 6.76 -18.77
N GLU A 164 -14.18 6.27 -18.60
CA GLU A 164 -13.24 6.06 -19.71
C GLU A 164 -13.78 5.03 -20.71
N ILE A 165 -14.29 3.89 -20.21
CA ILE A 165 -14.92 2.86 -21.05
C ILE A 165 -16.11 3.43 -21.83
N VAL A 166 -17.01 4.19 -21.17
CA VAL A 166 -18.16 4.83 -21.83
C VAL A 166 -17.69 5.82 -22.89
N SER A 167 -16.63 6.60 -22.63
CA SER A 167 -16.07 7.50 -23.63
C SER A 167 -15.56 6.74 -24.85
N ALA A 168 -14.81 5.67 -24.63
CA ALA A 168 -14.28 4.82 -25.70
C ALA A 168 -15.40 4.15 -26.53
N VAL A 169 -16.52 3.77 -25.90
CA VAL A 169 -17.71 3.27 -26.60
C VAL A 169 -18.35 4.37 -27.47
N ARG A 170 -18.50 5.60 -26.93
CA ARG A 170 -19.05 6.74 -27.69
C ARG A 170 -18.19 7.13 -28.89
N GLU A 171 -16.89 6.95 -28.79
CA GLU A 171 -15.92 7.18 -29.85
C GLU A 171 -15.81 6.02 -30.86
N GLY A 172 -16.57 4.95 -30.66
CA GLY A 172 -16.57 3.77 -31.53
C GLY A 172 -15.32 2.88 -31.40
N LYS A 173 -14.48 3.11 -30.40
CA LYS A 173 -13.26 2.33 -30.14
C LYS A 173 -13.56 0.97 -29.53
N ILE A 174 -14.64 0.87 -28.78
CA ILE A 174 -15.07 -0.33 -28.05
C ILE A 174 -16.56 -0.55 -28.32
N THR A 175 -16.98 -1.80 -28.51
CA THR A 175 -18.40 -2.16 -28.56
C THR A 175 -18.90 -2.51 -27.15
N PRO A 176 -20.16 -2.19 -26.76
CA PRO A 176 -20.69 -2.55 -25.44
C PRO A 176 -20.58 -4.04 -25.11
N SER A 177 -20.67 -4.92 -26.10
CA SER A 177 -20.55 -6.37 -25.94
C SER A 177 -19.13 -6.87 -25.68
N ALA A 178 -18.12 -6.03 -25.90
CA ALA A 178 -16.72 -6.35 -25.62
C ALA A 178 -16.30 -5.97 -24.19
N ILE A 179 -17.19 -5.33 -23.42
CA ILE A 179 -16.88 -4.97 -22.03
C ILE A 179 -16.93 -6.22 -21.15
N ASP A 180 -15.78 -6.63 -20.66
CA ASP A 180 -15.58 -7.75 -19.75
C ASP A 180 -14.76 -7.34 -18.51
N ILE A 181 -14.45 -8.30 -17.63
CA ILE A 181 -13.68 -8.07 -16.42
C ILE A 181 -12.28 -7.51 -16.76
N GLN A 182 -11.62 -8.08 -17.76
CA GLN A 182 -10.26 -7.68 -18.15
C GLN A 182 -10.23 -6.25 -18.67
N MET A 183 -11.25 -5.86 -19.44
CA MET A 183 -11.37 -4.48 -19.89
C MET A 183 -11.55 -3.50 -18.73
N VAL A 184 -12.37 -3.81 -17.73
CA VAL A 184 -12.49 -2.97 -16.53
C VAL A 184 -11.13 -2.89 -15.81
N GLU A 185 -10.45 -4.01 -15.62
CA GLU A 185 -9.13 -4.06 -14.97
C GLU A 185 -8.09 -3.22 -15.70
N SER A 186 -8.09 -3.20 -17.02
CA SER A 186 -7.15 -2.39 -17.82
C SER A 186 -7.38 -0.88 -17.71
N HIS A 187 -8.54 -0.45 -17.21
CA HIS A 187 -8.88 0.96 -16.96
C HIS A 187 -8.77 1.34 -15.46
N LEU A 188 -8.55 0.35 -14.58
CA LEU A 188 -8.22 0.65 -13.18
C LEU A 188 -6.76 1.10 -13.05
N HIS A 189 -6.44 1.78 -11.97
CA HIS A 189 -5.06 2.17 -11.63
C HIS A 189 -4.33 2.94 -12.74
N GLU A 190 -5.05 3.72 -13.54
CA GLU A 190 -4.49 4.43 -14.72
C GLU A 190 -3.82 3.47 -15.72
N GLY A 191 -4.35 2.26 -15.89
CA GLY A 191 -3.80 1.24 -16.78
C GLY A 191 -2.53 0.56 -16.27
N LYS A 192 -2.16 0.75 -15.00
CA LYS A 192 -1.01 0.07 -14.39
C LYS A 192 -1.36 -1.37 -14.02
N GLU A 193 -0.48 -2.29 -14.34
CA GLU A 193 -0.62 -3.68 -13.94
C GLU A 193 -0.36 -3.83 -12.43
N ILE A 194 -1.43 -4.05 -11.68
CA ILE A 194 -1.38 -4.39 -10.26
C ILE A 194 -2.10 -5.73 -10.09
N PRO A 195 -1.39 -6.78 -9.65
CA PRO A 195 -2.02 -8.09 -9.49
C PRO A 195 -3.04 -8.08 -8.34
N PRO A 196 -3.96 -9.06 -8.31
CA PRO A 196 -4.87 -9.27 -7.19
C PRO A 196 -4.14 -9.28 -5.84
N VAL A 197 -4.80 -8.79 -4.80
CA VAL A 197 -4.22 -8.71 -3.45
C VAL A 197 -4.38 -10.04 -2.73
N ASP A 198 -3.28 -10.63 -2.29
CA ASP A 198 -3.29 -11.86 -1.48
C ASP A 198 -3.62 -11.59 -0.01
N LEU A 199 -3.07 -10.51 0.55
CA LEU A 199 -3.18 -10.18 1.97
C LEU A 199 -3.34 -8.68 2.20
N ILE A 200 -4.44 -8.29 2.85
CA ILE A 200 -4.64 -6.94 3.36
C ILE A 200 -4.25 -6.90 4.84
N ILE A 201 -3.40 -5.94 5.21
CA ILE A 201 -3.03 -5.67 6.60
C ILE A 201 -3.56 -4.29 6.98
N ARG A 202 -4.30 -4.19 8.08
CA ARG A 202 -4.67 -2.90 8.65
C ARG A 202 -4.21 -2.78 10.08
N THR A 203 -3.46 -1.72 10.36
CA THR A 203 -2.96 -1.37 11.69
C THR A 203 -3.94 -0.48 12.46
N GLY A 204 -3.67 -0.22 13.74
CA GLY A 204 -4.41 0.76 14.53
C GLY A 204 -5.70 0.27 15.15
N ASN A 205 -5.92 -1.05 15.28
CA ASN A 205 -7.10 -1.64 15.93
C ASN A 205 -8.43 -1.24 15.28
N GLU A 206 -8.47 -1.17 13.96
CA GLU A 206 -9.64 -0.85 13.16
C GLU A 206 -10.01 -2.05 12.26
N TYR A 207 -11.30 -2.39 12.21
CA TYR A 207 -11.82 -3.63 11.61
C TYR A 207 -12.64 -3.34 10.34
N ARG A 208 -12.06 -2.62 9.38
CA ARG A 208 -12.66 -2.27 8.07
C ARG A 208 -11.58 -2.02 7.03
N THR A 209 -11.89 -2.18 5.74
CA THR A 209 -10.95 -1.94 4.62
C THR A 209 -10.99 -0.50 4.08
N SER A 210 -11.96 0.31 4.49
CA SER A 210 -12.06 1.74 4.16
C SER A 210 -11.93 2.05 2.67
N ASN A 211 -12.71 1.37 1.81
CA ASN A 211 -12.72 1.65 0.38
C ASN A 211 -11.35 1.42 -0.32
N PHE A 212 -10.49 0.56 0.28
CA PHE A 212 -9.17 0.27 -0.25
C PHE A 212 -9.21 -0.96 -1.15
N LEU A 213 -8.84 -0.79 -2.41
CA LEU A 213 -8.70 -1.82 -3.45
C LEU A 213 -9.90 -2.80 -3.55
N PRO A 214 -11.15 -2.33 -3.61
CA PRO A 214 -12.33 -3.21 -3.54
C PRO A 214 -12.42 -4.18 -4.72
N TRP A 215 -11.85 -3.84 -5.87
CA TRP A 215 -11.81 -4.70 -7.04
C TRP A 215 -10.74 -5.79 -6.94
N LEU A 216 -9.53 -5.42 -6.49
CA LEU A 216 -8.39 -6.33 -6.38
C LEU A 216 -8.45 -7.22 -5.14
N ALA A 217 -9.13 -6.77 -4.10
CA ALA A 217 -9.33 -7.51 -2.87
C ALA A 217 -10.65 -8.28 -2.91
N ASN A 218 -10.78 -9.19 -3.88
CA ASN A 218 -11.97 -10.02 -3.98
C ASN A 218 -12.03 -11.00 -2.80
N GLY A 219 -13.21 -11.19 -2.22
CA GLY A 219 -13.41 -11.97 -1.00
C GLY A 219 -13.07 -13.46 -1.08
N HIS A 220 -12.76 -13.99 -2.27
CA HIS A 220 -12.41 -15.39 -2.45
C HIS A 220 -10.93 -15.68 -2.25
N GLU A 221 -10.05 -14.72 -2.53
CA GLU A 221 -8.60 -14.96 -2.59
C GLU A 221 -7.82 -14.15 -1.58
N SER A 222 -8.27 -12.93 -1.25
CA SER A 222 -7.60 -12.08 -0.29
C SER A 222 -7.84 -12.50 1.15
N ALA A 223 -6.77 -12.60 1.95
CA ALA A 223 -6.87 -12.65 3.40
C ALA A 223 -6.87 -11.23 3.96
N VAL A 224 -7.51 -11.04 5.12
CA VAL A 224 -7.50 -9.73 5.82
C VAL A 224 -7.01 -9.93 7.25
N TYR A 225 -6.00 -9.16 7.63
CA TYR A 225 -5.45 -9.17 8.97
C TYR A 225 -5.55 -7.80 9.62
N PHE A 226 -6.32 -7.71 10.70
CA PHE A 226 -6.43 -6.52 11.51
C PHE A 226 -5.50 -6.64 12.73
N CYS A 227 -4.65 -5.64 12.98
CA CYS A 227 -3.72 -5.66 14.09
C CYS A 227 -3.81 -4.40 14.97
N ALA A 228 -3.50 -4.59 16.24
CA ALA A 228 -3.65 -3.54 17.24
C ALA A 228 -2.59 -2.42 17.19
N PRO A 229 -1.30 -2.65 16.84
CA PRO A 229 -0.31 -1.58 16.85
C PRO A 229 -0.70 -0.45 15.89
N TYR A 230 -0.40 0.80 16.28
CA TYR A 230 -0.40 1.93 15.36
C TYR A 230 0.71 1.75 14.34
N TRP A 231 0.54 2.25 13.10
CA TRP A 231 1.49 2.04 12.03
C TRP A 231 2.96 2.35 12.40
N PRO A 232 3.31 3.47 13.07
CA PRO A 232 4.69 3.72 13.48
C PRO A 232 5.28 2.67 14.44
N LEU A 233 4.45 1.87 15.08
CA LEU A 233 4.83 0.80 16.02
C LEU A 233 4.75 -0.60 15.42
N PHE A 234 4.43 -0.72 14.14
CA PHE A 234 4.36 -1.99 13.42
C PHE A 234 5.75 -2.63 13.33
N ARG A 235 5.83 -3.96 13.48
CA ARG A 235 7.10 -4.70 13.56
C ARG A 235 7.10 -5.87 12.58
N LYS A 236 8.27 -6.40 12.30
CA LYS A 236 8.44 -7.61 11.46
C LYS A 236 7.60 -8.78 11.99
N ILE A 237 7.52 -8.98 13.30
CA ILE A 237 6.66 -10.02 13.89
C ILE A 237 5.17 -9.84 13.59
N ASP A 238 4.71 -8.60 13.45
CA ASP A 238 3.31 -8.31 13.14
C ASP A 238 3.02 -8.62 11.66
N LEU A 239 3.99 -8.36 10.77
CA LEU A 239 3.96 -8.79 9.36
C LEU A 239 3.95 -10.32 9.25
N LEU A 240 4.84 -11.02 9.97
CA LEU A 240 4.91 -12.49 9.96
C LEU A 240 3.61 -13.13 10.49
N ARG A 241 2.98 -12.54 11.50
CA ARG A 241 1.66 -12.99 11.97
C ARG A 241 0.59 -12.86 10.90
N ALA A 242 0.62 -11.75 10.14
CA ALA A 242 -0.32 -11.54 9.05
C ALA A 242 -0.11 -12.58 7.93
N ILE A 243 1.14 -12.83 7.55
CA ILE A 243 1.51 -13.83 6.55
C ILE A 243 1.08 -15.24 7.01
N ARG A 244 1.25 -15.58 8.28
CA ARG A 244 0.77 -16.85 8.83
C ARG A 244 -0.75 -17.03 8.70
N ILE A 245 -1.54 -15.97 8.87
CA ILE A 245 -3.00 -16.04 8.65
C ILE A 245 -3.32 -16.30 7.19
N TYR A 246 -2.60 -15.68 6.26
CA TYR A 246 -2.70 -15.97 4.83
C TYR A 246 -2.39 -17.44 4.52
N ASP A 247 -1.27 -17.95 5.01
CA ASP A 247 -0.84 -19.35 4.83
C ASP A 247 -1.86 -20.35 5.40
N GLN A 248 -2.36 -20.12 6.61
CA GLN A 248 -3.41 -20.93 7.22
C GLN A 248 -4.70 -20.96 6.39
N ARG A 249 -5.08 -19.83 5.80
CA ARG A 249 -6.25 -19.76 4.92
C ARG A 249 -6.06 -20.59 3.65
N LEU A 250 -4.88 -20.56 3.04
CA LEU A 250 -4.59 -21.39 1.86
C LEU A 250 -4.63 -22.89 2.21
N SER A 251 -4.04 -23.26 3.34
CA SER A 251 -4.03 -24.64 3.83
C SER A 251 -5.45 -25.17 4.12
N ALA A 252 -6.35 -24.33 4.61
CA ALA A 252 -7.74 -24.69 4.89
C ALA A 252 -8.59 -24.89 3.61
N LYS A 253 -8.17 -24.34 2.46
CA LYS A 253 -8.87 -24.57 1.16
C LYS A 253 -8.55 -25.93 0.52
N VAL A 254 -7.57 -26.65 1.02
CA VAL A 254 -7.11 -27.95 0.48
C VAL A 254 -7.91 -29.13 1.08
N HIS A 255 -8.82 -28.85 2.02
CA HIS A 255 -9.72 -29.82 2.64
C HIS A 255 -11.17 -29.47 2.34
#